data_56b457bd5ee94b7b56ed9d013ada4246
#
_entry.id   56b457bd5ee94b7b56ed9d013ada4246
#
_cell.length_a   1.000
_cell.length_b   1.000
_cell.length_c   1.000
_cell.angle_alpha   90.00
_cell.angle_beta   90.00
_cell.angle_gamma   90.00
#
_symmetry.space_group_name_H-M   'P 1'
#
loop_
_entity.id
_entity.type
_entity.pdbx_description
1 polymer ?
#
loop_
_entity_poly.entity_id
_entity_poly.type
_entity_poly.pdbx_seq_one_letter_code
_entity_poly.pdbx_strand_id
1 'polypeptide(L)'
;MSKNNPHIFTSESVGEGHPDKVADYISDSILDACLAQDKTSRVACETLVKSNMVIIAGELTTKAVINPEKIARQAIREIGYCNGQDDDVFHADTVFFTNLLTEQSPDIAQGVDAREAEGKGHAEQGAGDQGIMFGFATNETPELLPAPIVFAHRILIELAKRRKRGHVDWLRPDCKSQVAVAYGEDGHPAHIENVVISTQHTEDVSHETISDYCKKLVKSVLPEELLDEKTEYFINPTGKFVVGGPHGDSGLTGRKIIVDTYGGMGRHGGGAFSGKDPTKVDRSAEAVACVRCVR
;
A
#
# COMPACT_ATOMS: atom_id res chain seq x y z
N MET A 1 17.60 24.90 20.86
CA MET A 1 16.62 23.86 20.49
C MET A 1 15.25 24.48 20.67
N SER A 2 14.45 24.60 19.62
CA SER A 2 13.05 25.07 19.71
C SER A 2 12.29 24.03 20.57
N LYS A 3 11.62 24.48 21.62
CA LYS A 3 10.68 23.60 22.36
C LYS A 3 9.57 23.20 21.38
N ASN A 4 9.44 21.92 21.08
CA ASN A 4 8.28 21.44 20.36
C ASN A 4 7.06 21.61 21.27
N ASN A 5 6.03 22.27 20.79
CA ASN A 5 4.76 22.30 21.50
C ASN A 5 4.13 20.90 21.46
N PRO A 6 3.52 20.42 22.55
CA PRO A 6 2.71 19.21 22.50
C PRO A 6 1.68 19.29 21.37
N HIS A 7 1.60 18.27 20.55
CA HIS A 7 0.70 18.21 19.41
C HIS A 7 0.24 16.78 19.14
N ILE A 8 -0.87 16.63 18.45
CA ILE A 8 -1.35 15.33 17.98
C ILE A 8 -1.05 15.21 16.49
N PHE A 9 -0.51 14.07 16.08
CA PHE A 9 -0.34 13.72 14.68
C PHE A 9 -1.03 12.41 14.37
N THR A 10 -1.68 12.35 13.21
CA THR A 10 -2.52 11.21 12.81
C THR A 10 -2.09 10.69 11.45
N SER A 11 -1.93 9.36 11.33
CA SER A 11 -1.72 8.71 10.05
C SER A 11 -2.72 7.58 9.85
N GLU A 12 -3.09 7.38 8.58
CA GLU A 12 -3.93 6.25 8.18
C GLU A 12 -3.12 5.18 7.43
N SER A 13 -3.62 3.96 7.44
CA SER A 13 -3.17 2.86 6.60
C SER A 13 -4.36 2.08 6.06
N VAL A 14 -4.14 1.36 4.98
CA VAL A 14 -5.15 0.47 4.37
C VAL A 14 -4.60 -0.93 4.18
N GLY A 15 -5.48 -1.93 4.31
CA GLY A 15 -5.11 -3.34 4.16
C GLY A 15 -4.93 -3.76 2.71
N GLU A 16 -4.40 -4.96 2.53
CA GLU A 16 -4.15 -5.54 1.20
C GLU A 16 -5.41 -5.70 0.34
N GLY A 17 -6.59 -5.83 0.96
CA GLY A 17 -7.88 -5.93 0.26
C GLY A 17 -8.55 -4.58 -0.03
N HIS A 18 -7.96 -3.46 0.39
CA HIS A 18 -8.44 -2.15 -0.03
C HIS A 18 -8.34 -1.99 -1.55
N PRO A 19 -9.34 -1.44 -2.25
CA PRO A 19 -9.35 -1.39 -3.71
C PRO A 19 -8.08 -0.84 -4.34
N ASP A 20 -7.55 0.28 -3.81
CA ASP A 20 -6.32 0.86 -4.33
C ASP A 20 -5.10 -0.07 -4.11
N LYS A 21 -5.02 -0.78 -2.97
CA LYS A 21 -3.92 -1.72 -2.72
C LYS A 21 -4.07 -3.02 -3.49
N VAL A 22 -5.28 -3.44 -3.82
CA VAL A 22 -5.52 -4.51 -4.80
C VAL A 22 -4.95 -4.12 -6.16
N ALA A 23 -5.20 -2.89 -6.61
CA ALA A 23 -4.66 -2.37 -7.87
C ALA A 23 -3.12 -2.30 -7.84
N ASP A 24 -2.54 -1.78 -6.76
CA ASP A 24 -1.08 -1.75 -6.55
C ASP A 24 -0.46 -3.15 -6.61
N TYR A 25 -1.07 -4.12 -5.90
CA TYR A 25 -0.55 -5.47 -5.83
C TYR A 25 -0.62 -6.22 -7.17
N ILE A 26 -1.67 -5.99 -7.97
CA ILE A 26 -1.77 -6.54 -9.34
C ILE A 26 -0.67 -5.93 -10.22
N SER A 27 -0.47 -4.62 -10.17
CA SER A 27 0.55 -3.92 -10.96
C SER A 27 1.97 -4.38 -10.62
N ASP A 28 2.28 -4.51 -9.32
CA ASP A 28 3.58 -5.03 -8.86
C ASP A 28 3.76 -6.52 -9.20
N SER A 29 2.71 -7.33 -9.14
CA SER A 29 2.80 -8.76 -9.54
C SER A 29 3.13 -8.93 -11.03
N ILE A 30 2.64 -8.04 -11.89
CA ILE A 30 3.00 -8.03 -13.31
C ILE A 30 4.45 -7.59 -13.49
N LEU A 31 4.88 -6.54 -12.80
CA LEU A 31 6.27 -6.08 -12.79
C LEU A 31 7.23 -7.20 -12.36
N ASP A 32 6.94 -7.85 -11.24
CA ASP A 32 7.77 -8.92 -10.69
C ASP A 32 7.88 -10.11 -11.66
N ALA A 33 6.78 -10.50 -12.31
CA ALA A 33 6.77 -11.56 -13.31
C ALA A 33 7.64 -11.24 -14.54
N CYS A 34 7.71 -9.96 -14.93
CA CYS A 34 8.60 -9.50 -16.00
C CYS A 34 10.05 -9.56 -15.54
N LEU A 35 10.39 -8.93 -14.40
CA LEU A 35 11.75 -8.83 -13.90
C LEU A 35 12.35 -10.18 -13.51
N ALA A 36 11.53 -11.15 -13.10
CA ALA A 36 11.97 -12.51 -12.80
C ALA A 36 12.56 -13.23 -14.04
N GLN A 37 12.08 -12.91 -15.26
CA GLN A 37 12.52 -13.51 -16.50
C GLN A 37 13.46 -12.61 -17.31
N ASP A 38 13.25 -11.29 -17.24
CA ASP A 38 14.05 -10.29 -17.96
C ASP A 38 14.31 -9.08 -17.04
N LYS A 39 15.51 -9.02 -16.46
CA LYS A 39 15.92 -7.92 -15.56
C LYS A 39 16.00 -6.55 -16.27
N THR A 40 15.97 -6.53 -17.59
CA THR A 40 16.02 -5.31 -18.40
C THR A 40 14.64 -4.82 -18.82
N SER A 41 13.58 -5.47 -18.38
CA SER A 41 12.20 -5.08 -18.66
C SER A 41 11.94 -3.62 -18.33
N ARG A 42 11.20 -2.94 -19.20
CA ARG A 42 10.63 -1.62 -18.97
C ARG A 42 9.15 -1.78 -18.72
N VAL A 43 8.72 -1.42 -17.54
CA VAL A 43 7.34 -1.66 -17.08
C VAL A 43 6.79 -0.38 -16.47
N ALA A 44 5.65 0.04 -16.96
CA ALA A 44 4.79 1.04 -16.37
C ALA A 44 3.37 0.49 -16.45
N CYS A 45 2.97 -0.29 -15.46
CA CYS A 45 1.68 -0.98 -15.42
C CYS A 45 0.79 -0.33 -14.38
N GLU A 46 -0.35 0.18 -14.81
CA GLU A 46 -1.40 0.73 -13.96
C GLU A 46 -2.62 -0.17 -14.02
N THR A 47 -3.31 -0.29 -12.89
CA THR A 47 -4.48 -1.15 -12.73
C THR A 47 -5.65 -0.34 -12.21
N LEU A 48 -6.81 -0.54 -12.79
CA LEU A 48 -8.11 -0.11 -12.27
C LEU A 48 -8.92 -1.34 -11.87
N VAL A 49 -9.49 -1.31 -10.67
CA VAL A 49 -10.41 -2.33 -10.20
C VAL A 49 -11.75 -1.70 -9.79
N LYS A 50 -12.86 -2.29 -10.22
CA LYS A 50 -14.21 -1.87 -9.78
C LYS A 50 -15.21 -2.98 -10.04
N SER A 51 -16.10 -3.23 -9.07
CA SER A 51 -17.07 -4.32 -9.12
C SER A 51 -16.39 -5.64 -9.48
N ASN A 52 -16.71 -6.26 -10.59
CA ASN A 52 -16.07 -7.49 -11.10
C ASN A 52 -15.08 -7.23 -12.24
N MET A 53 -14.57 -6.01 -12.39
CA MET A 53 -13.66 -5.62 -13.46
C MET A 53 -12.24 -5.40 -12.96
N VAL A 54 -11.28 -5.88 -13.74
CA VAL A 54 -9.86 -5.55 -13.65
C VAL A 54 -9.41 -5.04 -15.02
N ILE A 55 -8.92 -3.83 -15.08
CA ILE A 55 -8.36 -3.23 -16.29
C ILE A 55 -6.90 -2.89 -15.99
N ILE A 56 -5.99 -3.41 -16.80
CA ILE A 56 -4.57 -3.01 -16.76
C ILE A 56 -4.25 -2.19 -18.00
N ALA A 57 -3.49 -1.13 -17.84
CA ALA A 57 -3.08 -0.23 -18.90
C ALA A 57 -1.64 0.24 -18.69
N GLY A 58 -1.01 0.75 -19.72
CA GLY A 58 0.34 1.29 -19.66
C GLY A 58 1.28 0.70 -20.68
N GLU A 59 2.58 0.78 -20.41
CA GLU A 59 3.63 0.38 -21.35
C GLU A 59 4.47 -0.78 -20.80
N LEU A 60 4.74 -1.73 -21.66
CA LEU A 60 5.53 -2.91 -21.36
C LEU A 60 6.47 -3.26 -22.51
N THR A 61 7.79 -3.17 -22.25
CA THR A 61 8.83 -3.67 -23.16
C THR A 61 9.65 -4.72 -22.42
N THR A 62 9.52 -5.99 -22.82
CA THR A 62 10.16 -7.12 -22.14
C THR A 62 10.37 -8.31 -23.09
N LYS A 63 11.34 -9.13 -22.78
CA LYS A 63 11.53 -10.47 -23.38
C LYS A 63 10.83 -11.56 -22.59
N ALA A 64 10.27 -11.23 -21.44
CA ALA A 64 9.51 -12.17 -20.60
C ALA A 64 8.23 -12.63 -21.30
N VAL A 65 7.92 -13.90 -21.16
CA VAL A 65 6.64 -14.47 -21.62
C VAL A 65 5.73 -14.61 -20.41
N ILE A 66 4.80 -13.69 -20.26
CA ILE A 66 3.87 -13.65 -19.14
C ILE A 66 2.41 -13.75 -19.61
N ASN A 67 1.55 -14.17 -18.69
CA ASN A 67 0.10 -14.10 -18.87
C ASN A 67 -0.47 -13.14 -17.81
N PRO A 68 -0.74 -11.88 -18.16
CA PRO A 68 -1.19 -10.86 -17.20
C PRO A 68 -2.50 -11.23 -16.50
N GLU A 69 -3.44 -11.85 -17.19
CA GLU A 69 -4.71 -12.29 -16.59
C GLU A 69 -4.48 -13.33 -15.50
N LYS A 70 -3.65 -14.35 -15.77
CA LYS A 70 -3.33 -15.39 -14.79
C LYS A 70 -2.64 -14.79 -13.56
N ILE A 71 -1.76 -13.82 -13.76
CA ILE A 71 -1.05 -13.12 -12.69
C ILE A 71 -2.02 -12.30 -11.84
N ALA A 72 -2.89 -11.50 -12.49
CA ALA A 72 -3.90 -10.71 -11.79
C ALA A 72 -4.86 -11.58 -10.97
N ARG A 73 -5.37 -12.68 -11.54
CA ARG A 73 -6.22 -13.63 -10.80
C ARG A 73 -5.50 -14.27 -9.62
N GLN A 74 -4.22 -14.57 -9.78
CA GLN A 74 -3.42 -15.12 -8.67
C GLN A 74 -3.23 -14.08 -7.56
N ALA A 75 -2.91 -12.82 -7.89
CA ALA A 75 -2.81 -11.72 -6.94
C ALA A 75 -4.12 -11.53 -6.14
N ILE A 76 -5.26 -11.52 -6.83
CA ILE A 76 -6.58 -11.41 -6.21
C ILE A 76 -6.84 -12.57 -5.24
N ARG A 77 -6.41 -13.79 -5.62
CA ARG A 77 -6.55 -14.98 -4.79
C ARG A 77 -5.67 -14.93 -3.54
N GLU A 78 -4.44 -14.45 -3.66
CA GLU A 78 -3.50 -14.26 -2.55
C GLU A 78 -3.97 -13.22 -1.54
N ILE A 79 -4.63 -12.15 -2.00
CA ILE A 79 -5.30 -11.18 -1.15
C ILE A 79 -6.43 -11.84 -0.36
N GLY A 80 -7.17 -12.78 -0.97
CA GLY A 80 -8.24 -13.53 -0.32
C GLY A 80 -9.62 -13.32 -0.90
N TYR A 81 -9.75 -12.71 -2.07
CA TYR A 81 -11.01 -12.64 -2.82
C TYR A 81 -11.22 -13.93 -3.64
N CYS A 82 -11.36 -15.06 -2.93
CA CYS A 82 -11.48 -16.39 -3.54
C CYS A 82 -12.32 -17.36 -2.70
N ASN A 83 -12.91 -16.91 -1.60
CA ASN A 83 -13.68 -17.77 -0.70
C ASN A 83 -15.17 -17.54 -0.95
N GLY A 84 -15.86 -18.52 -1.56
CA GLY A 84 -17.22 -18.46 -2.00
C GLY A 84 -18.30 -18.41 -0.92
N GLN A 85 -18.15 -17.58 0.12
CA GLN A 85 -19.15 -17.43 1.17
C GLN A 85 -19.80 -16.04 1.23
N ASP A 86 -19.30 -15.08 0.46
CA ASP A 86 -19.78 -13.71 0.48
C ASP A 86 -19.92 -13.17 -0.93
N ASP A 87 -20.76 -12.15 -1.07
CA ASP A 87 -21.01 -11.39 -2.27
C ASP A 87 -19.81 -11.33 -3.24
N ASP A 88 -19.69 -12.38 -4.04
CA ASP A 88 -18.56 -12.68 -4.90
C ASP A 88 -18.54 -11.82 -6.17
N VAL A 89 -18.96 -10.56 -6.06
CA VAL A 89 -18.90 -9.65 -7.20
C VAL A 89 -17.45 -9.48 -7.63
N PHE A 90 -16.52 -9.28 -6.67
CA PHE A 90 -15.09 -9.26 -6.99
C PHE A 90 -14.42 -10.55 -6.51
N HIS A 91 -14.24 -11.50 -7.42
CA HIS A 91 -13.70 -12.82 -7.12
C HIS A 91 -12.67 -13.25 -8.17
N ALA A 92 -11.57 -13.88 -7.72
CA ALA A 92 -10.44 -14.26 -8.58
C ALA A 92 -10.81 -15.07 -9.82
N ASP A 93 -11.85 -15.92 -9.75
CA ASP A 93 -12.24 -16.80 -10.86
C ASP A 93 -13.27 -16.15 -11.81
N THR A 94 -14.00 -15.12 -11.33
CA THR A 94 -15.14 -14.55 -12.06
C THR A 94 -14.92 -13.13 -12.57
N VAL A 95 -13.88 -12.41 -12.13
CA VAL A 95 -13.59 -11.05 -12.60
C VAL A 95 -13.41 -11.02 -14.12
N PHE A 96 -13.95 -9.98 -14.76
CA PHE A 96 -13.63 -9.64 -16.14
C PHE A 96 -12.28 -8.93 -16.19
N PHE A 97 -11.41 -9.40 -17.06
CA PHE A 97 -10.07 -8.88 -17.21
C PHE A 97 -9.89 -8.20 -18.57
N THR A 98 -9.40 -6.98 -18.58
CA THR A 98 -9.09 -6.23 -19.80
C THR A 98 -7.62 -5.81 -19.77
N ASN A 99 -6.90 -6.17 -20.84
CA ASN A 99 -5.49 -5.84 -21.01
C ASN A 99 -5.34 -4.75 -22.08
N LEU A 100 -4.85 -3.59 -21.68
CA LEU A 100 -4.54 -2.43 -22.52
C LEU A 100 -3.03 -2.07 -22.42
N LEU A 101 -2.18 -3.03 -22.03
CA LEU A 101 -0.73 -2.84 -22.11
C LEU A 101 -0.28 -2.82 -23.56
N THR A 102 0.54 -1.82 -23.90
CA THR A 102 1.14 -1.64 -25.22
C THR A 102 2.66 -1.61 -25.11
N GLU A 103 3.37 -1.73 -26.22
CA GLU A 103 4.82 -1.49 -26.25
C GLU A 103 5.11 0.00 -25.97
N GLN A 104 6.21 0.27 -25.29
CA GLN A 104 6.65 1.65 -25.02
C GLN A 104 6.90 2.41 -26.34
N SER A 105 6.42 3.67 -26.39
CA SER A 105 6.67 4.54 -27.54
C SER A 105 8.19 4.72 -27.75
N PRO A 106 8.67 4.63 -29.01
CA PRO A 106 10.06 4.92 -29.34
C PRO A 106 10.52 6.31 -28.90
N ASP A 107 9.61 7.29 -28.85
CA ASP A 107 9.92 8.66 -28.42
C ASP A 107 10.24 8.72 -26.93
N ILE A 108 9.53 7.97 -26.10
CA ILE A 108 9.80 7.86 -24.66
C ILE A 108 11.08 7.06 -24.42
N ALA A 109 11.30 6.00 -25.16
CA ALA A 109 12.52 5.17 -25.08
C ALA A 109 13.79 5.98 -25.26
N GLN A 110 13.79 7.00 -26.14
CA GLN A 110 14.93 7.89 -26.37
C GLN A 110 15.40 8.63 -25.10
N GLY A 111 14.49 8.93 -24.16
CA GLY A 111 14.81 9.62 -22.90
C GLY A 111 15.36 8.69 -21.80
N VAL A 112 15.13 7.38 -21.93
CA VAL A 112 15.44 6.38 -20.89
C VAL A 112 16.65 5.54 -21.26
N ASP A 113 16.83 5.23 -22.55
CA ASP A 113 17.91 4.36 -23.01
C ASP A 113 19.28 5.01 -22.79
N ALA A 114 20.21 4.20 -22.31
CA ALA A 114 21.58 4.63 -22.08
C ALA A 114 22.21 5.13 -23.37
N ARG A 115 22.68 6.37 -23.39
CA ARG A 115 23.40 6.99 -24.51
C ARG A 115 24.88 7.09 -24.16
N GLU A 116 25.74 6.80 -25.13
CA GLU A 116 27.13 7.19 -25.02
C GLU A 116 27.21 8.71 -25.01
N ALA A 117 27.51 9.30 -23.85
CA ALA A 117 27.86 10.72 -23.80
C ALA A 117 29.14 10.95 -24.54
N GLU A 118 29.15 11.83 -25.52
CA GLU A 118 30.36 12.19 -26.30
C GLU A 118 31.51 12.52 -25.34
N GLY A 119 32.54 11.68 -25.36
CA GLY A 119 33.80 11.86 -24.60
C GLY A 119 33.86 11.26 -23.19
N LYS A 120 32.84 10.55 -22.73
CA LYS A 120 32.82 9.89 -21.40
C LYS A 120 32.64 8.39 -21.54
N GLY A 121 33.50 7.61 -21.89
CA GLY A 121 33.50 6.14 -22.10
C GLY A 121 32.54 5.22 -21.34
N HIS A 122 31.42 5.73 -20.86
CA HIS A 122 30.31 5.01 -20.19
C HIS A 122 28.98 5.52 -20.71
N ALA A 123 28.11 4.59 -21.06
CA ALA A 123 26.71 4.89 -21.36
C ALA A 123 25.97 5.31 -20.07
N GLU A 124 25.46 6.53 -20.01
CA GLU A 124 24.66 7.03 -18.89
C GLU A 124 23.17 6.86 -19.21
N GLN A 125 22.44 6.22 -18.29
CA GLN A 125 20.98 6.09 -18.38
C GLN A 125 20.32 7.42 -17.97
N GLY A 126 19.39 7.93 -18.79
CA GLY A 126 18.58 9.11 -18.46
C GLY A 126 17.57 8.83 -17.37
N ALA A 127 17.10 9.89 -16.69
CA ALA A 127 16.06 9.78 -15.67
C ALA A 127 14.65 9.47 -16.25
N GLY A 128 14.47 9.71 -17.54
CA GLY A 128 13.21 9.45 -18.26
C GLY A 128 12.10 10.47 -17.99
N ASP A 129 12.07 11.11 -16.82
CA ASP A 129 11.09 12.11 -16.42
C ASP A 129 11.68 13.04 -15.34
N GLN A 130 10.97 14.13 -15.06
CA GLN A 130 11.20 14.98 -13.90
C GLN A 130 10.55 14.38 -12.64
N GLY A 131 11.06 14.73 -11.46
CA GLY A 131 10.47 14.28 -10.21
C GLY A 131 10.97 15.06 -8.99
N ILE A 132 10.18 15.04 -7.92
CA ILE A 132 10.57 15.55 -6.60
C ILE A 132 10.44 14.41 -5.60
N MET A 133 11.53 14.11 -4.88
CA MET A 133 11.61 13.05 -3.89
C MET A 133 11.95 13.61 -2.52
N PHE A 134 11.34 13.05 -1.50
CA PHE A 134 11.55 13.46 -0.11
C PHE A 134 11.97 12.27 0.73
N GLY A 135 13.13 12.35 1.37
CA GLY A 135 13.53 11.43 2.40
C GLY A 135 13.15 11.95 3.77
N PHE A 136 12.65 11.06 4.63
CA PHE A 136 12.35 11.35 6.03
C PHE A 136 12.71 10.15 6.90
N ALA A 137 13.31 10.39 8.06
CA ALA A 137 13.57 9.36 9.05
C ALA A 137 13.47 9.95 10.45
N THR A 138 13.02 9.12 11.40
CA THR A 138 12.90 9.45 12.81
C THR A 138 13.26 8.23 13.66
N ASN A 139 13.69 8.44 14.90
CA ASN A 139 14.01 7.36 15.82
C ASN A 139 12.83 6.93 16.72
N GLU A 140 11.61 7.26 16.32
CA GLU A 140 10.41 6.92 17.08
C GLU A 140 10.08 5.43 17.08
N THR A 141 10.50 4.73 16.02
CA THR A 141 10.26 3.30 15.86
C THR A 141 11.52 2.59 15.35
N PRO A 142 11.64 1.26 15.55
CA PRO A 142 12.75 0.48 15.00
C PRO A 142 12.86 0.54 13.46
N GLU A 143 11.73 0.79 12.79
CA GLU A 143 11.65 0.95 11.34
C GLU A 143 12.21 2.30 10.86
N LEU A 144 12.57 3.20 11.77
CA LEU A 144 12.99 4.59 11.53
C LEU A 144 11.94 5.43 10.79
N LEU A 145 10.67 5.07 10.96
CA LEU A 145 9.50 5.73 10.41
C LEU A 145 8.65 6.35 11.54
N PRO A 146 7.79 7.33 11.21
CA PRO A 146 6.89 7.93 12.18
C PRO A 146 5.98 6.91 12.88
N ALA A 147 5.82 7.05 14.19
CA ALA A 147 5.02 6.13 14.98
C ALA A 147 3.55 5.97 14.51
N PRO A 148 2.81 7.03 14.13
CA PRO A 148 1.42 6.89 13.71
C PRO A 148 1.24 5.98 12.50
N ILE A 149 2.08 6.10 11.46
CA ILE A 149 1.97 5.25 10.26
C ILE A 149 2.41 3.81 10.55
N VAL A 150 3.48 3.61 11.33
CA VAL A 150 3.93 2.27 11.73
C VAL A 150 2.87 1.56 12.56
N PHE A 151 2.24 2.25 13.50
CA PHE A 151 1.19 1.67 14.32
C PHE A 151 -0.05 1.31 13.50
N ALA A 152 -0.45 2.18 12.57
CA ALA A 152 -1.52 1.88 11.65
C ALA A 152 -1.21 0.64 10.78
N HIS A 153 0.01 0.52 10.26
CA HIS A 153 0.44 -0.67 9.51
C HIS A 153 0.42 -1.94 10.37
N ARG A 154 0.95 -1.92 11.58
CA ARG A 154 1.02 -3.10 12.46
C ARG A 154 -0.35 -3.69 12.75
N ILE A 155 -1.38 -2.85 12.95
CA ILE A 155 -2.76 -3.28 13.15
C ILE A 155 -3.24 -4.08 11.93
N LEU A 156 -3.07 -3.55 10.72
CA LEU A 156 -3.58 -4.18 9.49
C LEU A 156 -2.80 -5.42 9.08
N ILE A 157 -1.48 -5.41 9.29
CA ILE A 157 -0.64 -6.60 9.07
C ILE A 157 -1.11 -7.77 9.96
N GLU A 158 -1.41 -7.49 11.22
CA GLU A 158 -1.86 -8.53 12.13
C GLU A 158 -3.29 -9.00 11.79
N LEU A 159 -4.20 -8.10 11.40
CA LEU A 159 -5.53 -8.48 10.90
C LEU A 159 -5.41 -9.42 9.69
N ALA A 160 -4.60 -9.05 8.69
CA ALA A 160 -4.37 -9.87 7.51
C ALA A 160 -3.78 -11.25 7.85
N LYS A 161 -2.79 -11.30 8.76
CA LYS A 161 -2.19 -12.56 9.22
C LYS A 161 -3.23 -13.47 9.88
N ARG A 162 -4.06 -12.93 10.78
CA ARG A 162 -5.08 -13.72 11.47
C ARG A 162 -6.17 -14.22 10.54
N ARG A 163 -6.60 -13.39 9.58
CA ARG A 163 -7.53 -13.78 8.53
C ARG A 163 -6.97 -14.94 7.68
N LYS A 164 -5.75 -14.77 7.13
CA LYS A 164 -5.11 -15.79 6.26
C LYS A 164 -4.82 -17.11 6.97
N ARG A 165 -4.61 -17.08 8.30
CA ARG A 165 -4.44 -18.29 9.11
C ARG A 165 -5.75 -18.97 9.51
N GLY A 166 -6.90 -18.40 9.15
CA GLY A 166 -8.21 -18.92 9.52
C GLY A 166 -8.51 -18.83 11.02
N HIS A 167 -7.84 -17.93 11.75
CA HIS A 167 -8.10 -17.73 13.17
C HIS A 167 -9.41 -17.01 13.43
N VAL A 168 -9.94 -16.31 12.42
CA VAL A 168 -11.16 -15.51 12.48
C VAL A 168 -11.88 -15.65 11.15
N ASP A 169 -12.98 -16.35 11.14
CA ASP A 169 -13.74 -16.72 9.94
C ASP A 169 -14.59 -15.58 9.36
N TRP A 170 -15.00 -14.63 10.22
CA TRP A 170 -15.78 -13.48 9.80
C TRP A 170 -14.96 -12.32 9.22
N LEU A 171 -13.61 -12.31 9.33
CA LEU A 171 -12.77 -11.26 8.75
C LEU A 171 -12.70 -11.37 7.24
N ARG A 172 -12.88 -10.20 6.56
CA ARG A 172 -12.76 -10.05 5.10
C ARG A 172 -11.53 -9.21 4.72
N PRO A 173 -11.13 -9.22 3.42
CA PRO A 173 -9.84 -8.64 3.02
C PRO A 173 -9.76 -7.12 3.18
N ASP A 174 -10.85 -6.36 2.98
CA ASP A 174 -10.80 -4.90 3.02
C ASP A 174 -10.80 -4.38 4.46
N CYS A 175 -9.84 -3.54 4.74
CA CYS A 175 -9.75 -2.88 6.05
C CYS A 175 -8.91 -1.59 5.97
N LYS A 176 -9.18 -0.71 6.94
CA LYS A 176 -8.46 0.55 7.15
C LYS A 176 -8.15 0.71 8.63
N SER A 177 -7.06 1.39 8.93
CA SER A 177 -6.74 1.83 10.29
C SER A 177 -6.25 3.27 10.28
N GLN A 178 -6.45 3.97 11.37
CA GLN A 178 -5.91 5.29 11.62
C GLN A 178 -5.48 5.36 13.09
N VAL A 179 -4.31 5.92 13.34
CA VAL A 179 -3.80 6.09 14.70
C VAL A 179 -3.40 7.54 14.91
N ALA A 180 -3.95 8.15 15.96
CA ALA A 180 -3.59 9.49 16.42
C ALA A 180 -2.65 9.37 17.63
N VAL A 181 -1.48 9.97 17.52
CA VAL A 181 -0.44 9.94 18.55
C VAL A 181 -0.22 11.35 19.07
N ALA A 182 -0.29 11.52 20.38
CA ALA A 182 0.13 12.73 21.07
C ALA A 182 1.64 12.69 21.31
N TYR A 183 2.29 13.80 20.99
CA TYR A 183 3.74 13.99 21.16
C TYR A 183 4.03 14.87 22.37
N GLY A 184 5.02 14.49 23.15
CA GLY A 184 5.49 15.27 24.29
C GLY A 184 6.31 16.50 23.88
N GLU A 185 6.70 17.30 24.88
CA GLU A 185 7.60 18.46 24.69
C GLU A 185 8.98 18.09 24.14
N ASP A 186 9.41 16.86 24.36
CA ASP A 186 10.65 16.27 23.86
C ASP A 186 10.55 15.85 22.37
N GLY A 187 9.34 15.90 21.79
CA GLY A 187 9.07 15.53 20.40
C GLY A 187 8.94 14.02 20.18
N HIS A 188 8.83 13.21 21.25
CA HIS A 188 8.60 11.78 21.15
C HIS A 188 7.13 11.41 21.38
N PRO A 189 6.67 10.25 20.83
CA PRO A 189 5.36 9.70 21.14
C PRO A 189 5.15 9.53 22.65
N ALA A 190 4.09 10.11 23.19
CA ALA A 190 3.78 10.09 24.60
C ALA A 190 2.51 9.30 24.92
N HIS A 191 1.53 9.31 24.01
CA HIS A 191 0.23 8.68 24.21
C HIS A 191 -0.48 8.42 22.88
N ILE A 192 -1.24 7.34 22.79
CA ILE A 192 -2.14 7.07 21.65
C ILE A 192 -3.53 7.62 22.02
N GLU A 193 -3.90 8.75 21.42
CA GLU A 193 -5.19 9.42 21.66
C GLU A 193 -6.36 8.58 21.18
N ASN A 194 -6.29 8.11 19.93
CA ASN A 194 -7.32 7.24 19.40
C ASN A 194 -6.82 6.29 18.32
N VAL A 195 -7.60 5.21 18.16
CA VAL A 195 -7.42 4.21 17.10
C VAL A 195 -8.76 4.02 16.40
N VAL A 196 -8.77 4.27 15.09
CA VAL A 196 -9.90 3.97 14.22
C VAL A 196 -9.59 2.70 13.42
N ILE A 197 -10.51 1.74 13.42
CA ILE A 197 -10.41 0.54 12.56
C ILE A 197 -11.74 0.38 11.83
N SER A 198 -11.68 0.30 10.52
CA SER A 198 -12.79 -0.16 9.68
C SER A 198 -12.38 -1.47 9.04
N THR A 199 -13.07 -2.57 9.37
CA THR A 199 -12.76 -3.89 8.82
C THR A 199 -14.00 -4.52 8.22
N GLN A 200 -13.87 -5.02 7.00
CA GLN A 200 -14.90 -5.78 6.31
C GLN A 200 -15.12 -7.13 7.03
N HIS A 201 -16.37 -7.54 7.12
CA HIS A 201 -16.78 -8.73 7.87
C HIS A 201 -17.98 -9.43 7.24
N THR A 202 -18.27 -10.67 7.66
CA THR A 202 -19.48 -11.40 7.30
C THR A 202 -20.72 -10.75 7.94
N GLU A 203 -21.89 -11.01 7.38
CA GLU A 203 -23.14 -10.38 7.86
C GLU A 203 -23.57 -10.84 9.25
N ASP A 204 -23.21 -12.05 9.62
CA ASP A 204 -23.67 -12.76 10.82
C ASP A 204 -22.91 -12.41 12.11
N VAL A 205 -21.81 -11.67 12.04
CA VAL A 205 -21.03 -11.25 13.21
C VAL A 205 -21.59 -9.97 13.83
N SER A 206 -21.68 -9.92 15.17
CA SER A 206 -22.13 -8.72 15.88
C SER A 206 -21.04 -7.63 15.91
N HIS A 207 -21.47 -6.36 15.92
CA HIS A 207 -20.56 -5.22 16.08
C HIS A 207 -19.77 -5.29 17.39
N GLU A 208 -20.38 -5.79 18.47
CA GLU A 208 -19.71 -5.97 19.77
C GLU A 208 -18.55 -6.96 19.65
N THR A 209 -18.76 -8.11 19.00
CA THR A 209 -17.71 -9.12 18.75
C THR A 209 -16.55 -8.51 17.97
N ILE A 210 -16.83 -7.75 16.91
CA ILE A 210 -15.80 -7.07 16.09
C ILE A 210 -15.03 -6.06 16.95
N SER A 211 -15.75 -5.25 17.73
CA SER A 211 -15.16 -4.21 18.58
C SER A 211 -14.22 -4.81 19.62
N ASP A 212 -14.67 -5.81 20.35
CA ASP A 212 -13.87 -6.46 21.38
C ASP A 212 -12.64 -7.16 20.81
N TYR A 213 -12.81 -7.79 19.66
CA TYR A 213 -11.70 -8.42 18.95
C TYR A 213 -10.64 -7.39 18.53
N CYS A 214 -11.05 -6.31 17.88
CA CYS A 214 -10.16 -5.26 17.42
C CYS A 214 -9.42 -4.56 18.58
N LYS A 215 -10.10 -4.27 19.69
CA LYS A 215 -9.46 -3.70 20.89
C LYS A 215 -8.38 -4.63 21.47
N LYS A 216 -8.66 -5.93 21.54
CA LYS A 216 -7.67 -6.94 21.99
C LYS A 216 -6.49 -7.03 21.02
N LEU A 217 -6.75 -6.96 19.71
CA LEU A 217 -5.71 -6.96 18.69
C LEU A 217 -4.81 -5.73 18.84
N VAL A 218 -5.36 -4.52 18.97
CA VAL A 218 -4.60 -3.28 19.16
C VAL A 218 -3.66 -3.41 20.34
N LYS A 219 -4.16 -3.84 21.50
CA LYS A 219 -3.37 -4.06 22.72
C LYS A 219 -2.27 -5.12 22.55
N SER A 220 -2.40 -6.03 21.57
CA SER A 220 -1.38 -7.07 21.31
C SER A 220 -0.27 -6.63 20.37
N VAL A 221 -0.44 -5.52 19.63
CA VAL A 221 0.51 -5.09 18.57
C VAL A 221 1.09 -3.71 18.77
N LEU A 222 0.43 -2.85 19.57
CA LEU A 222 0.93 -1.51 19.88
C LEU A 222 1.63 -1.49 21.24
N PRO A 223 2.58 -0.54 21.47
CA PRO A 223 3.29 -0.41 22.73
C PRO A 223 2.33 -0.15 23.90
N GLU A 224 2.41 -1.00 24.93
CA GLU A 224 1.50 -0.92 26.09
C GLU A 224 1.65 0.40 26.84
N GLU A 225 2.87 0.93 26.89
CA GLU A 225 3.21 2.20 27.56
C GLU A 225 2.56 3.44 26.92
N LEU A 226 2.09 3.33 25.66
CA LEU A 226 1.40 4.41 24.97
C LEU A 226 -0.14 4.27 25.00
N LEU A 227 -0.66 3.17 25.58
CA LEU A 227 -2.07 2.87 25.68
C LEU A 227 -2.53 2.99 27.15
N ASP A 228 -3.62 3.71 27.39
CA ASP A 228 -4.25 3.80 28.70
C ASP A 228 -5.79 3.86 28.63
N GLU A 229 -6.43 4.18 29.73
CA GLU A 229 -7.88 4.28 29.84
C GLU A 229 -8.48 5.45 29.04
N LYS A 230 -7.65 6.43 28.63
CA LYS A 230 -8.07 7.59 27.84
C LYS A 230 -8.00 7.31 26.33
N THR A 231 -7.29 6.26 25.93
CA THR A 231 -7.23 5.87 24.51
C THR A 231 -8.62 5.51 23.97
N GLU A 232 -9.10 6.25 22.99
CA GLU A 232 -10.40 6.03 22.39
C GLU A 232 -10.31 5.03 21.21
N TYR A 233 -11.34 4.17 21.09
CA TYR A 233 -11.40 3.16 20.03
C TYR A 233 -12.66 3.35 19.19
N PHE A 234 -12.50 3.62 17.93
CA PHE A 234 -13.57 3.75 16.94
C PHE A 234 -13.54 2.56 15.97
N ILE A 235 -14.29 1.53 16.29
CA ILE A 235 -14.31 0.28 15.51
C ILE A 235 -15.57 0.24 14.65
N ASN A 236 -15.43 0.15 13.33
CA ASN A 236 -16.53 0.23 12.37
C ASN A 236 -17.54 1.33 12.74
N PRO A 237 -17.11 2.60 12.88
CA PRO A 237 -17.93 3.68 13.43
C PRO A 237 -19.19 3.98 12.61
N THR A 238 -19.21 3.59 11.34
CA THR A 238 -20.38 3.74 10.46
C THR A 238 -21.35 2.56 10.54
N GLY A 239 -21.05 1.55 11.37
CA GLY A 239 -21.85 0.35 11.53
C GLY A 239 -21.38 -0.83 10.68
N LYS A 240 -22.28 -1.50 9.97
CA LYS A 240 -21.95 -2.68 9.13
C LYS A 240 -21.00 -2.33 8.00
N PHE A 241 -19.99 -3.20 7.79
CA PHE A 241 -19.07 -3.14 6.66
C PHE A 241 -18.98 -4.53 5.99
N VAL A 242 -20.07 -4.96 5.37
CA VAL A 242 -20.15 -6.25 4.66
C VAL A 242 -19.71 -6.08 3.22
N VAL A 243 -20.24 -5.08 2.52
CA VAL A 243 -19.82 -4.76 1.14
C VAL A 243 -18.54 -3.94 1.19
N GLY A 244 -17.45 -4.52 0.71
CA GLY A 244 -16.12 -3.89 0.70
C GLY A 244 -15.31 -4.26 -0.54
N GLY A 245 -14.02 -3.91 -0.52
CA GLY A 245 -13.13 -4.15 -1.65
C GLY A 245 -13.59 -3.46 -2.93
N PRO A 246 -13.16 -3.95 -4.11
CA PRO A 246 -13.53 -3.38 -5.42
C PRO A 246 -15.04 -3.40 -5.71
N HIS A 247 -15.82 -4.24 -5.03
CA HIS A 247 -17.28 -4.18 -5.09
C HIS A 247 -17.80 -2.87 -4.49
N GLY A 248 -17.30 -2.50 -3.30
CA GLY A 248 -17.75 -1.29 -2.60
C GLY A 248 -17.24 0.00 -3.25
N ASP A 249 -15.96 0.06 -3.59
CA ASP A 249 -15.32 1.26 -4.15
C ASP A 249 -14.36 0.92 -5.29
N SER A 250 -13.98 1.92 -6.09
CA SER A 250 -13.00 1.76 -7.16
C SER A 250 -11.57 1.87 -6.62
N GLY A 251 -10.66 1.05 -7.15
CA GLY A 251 -9.24 1.12 -6.88
C GLY A 251 -8.42 1.47 -8.10
N LEU A 252 -7.35 2.20 -7.88
CA LEU A 252 -6.37 2.61 -8.89
C LEU A 252 -4.96 2.50 -8.33
N THR A 253 -4.03 2.04 -9.15
CA THR A 253 -2.60 2.05 -8.84
C THR A 253 -2.14 3.47 -8.49
N GLY A 254 -1.35 3.60 -7.41
CA GLY A 254 -0.73 4.86 -7.02
C GLY A 254 -1.62 5.84 -6.28
N ARG A 255 -2.75 5.40 -5.72
CA ARG A 255 -3.64 6.26 -4.91
C ARG A 255 -3.42 6.17 -3.41
N LYS A 256 -2.43 5.40 -2.94
CA LYS A 256 -2.08 5.26 -1.51
C LYS A 256 -0.62 5.62 -1.21
N ILE A 257 -0.07 6.57 -1.98
CA ILE A 257 1.33 6.98 -1.92
C ILE A 257 1.77 7.52 -0.55
N ILE A 258 0.88 8.14 0.20
CA ILE A 258 1.16 8.63 1.56
C ILE A 258 1.22 7.46 2.56
N VAL A 259 0.37 6.45 2.37
CA VAL A 259 0.41 5.18 3.13
C VAL A 259 1.71 4.43 2.86
N ASP A 260 2.18 4.46 1.61
CA ASP A 260 3.38 3.76 1.15
C ASP A 260 4.68 4.43 1.62
N THR A 261 4.61 5.64 2.20
CA THR A 261 5.77 6.42 2.61
C THR A 261 5.73 6.78 4.10
N TYR A 262 5.54 8.04 4.44
CA TYR A 262 5.75 8.55 5.79
C TYR A 262 4.46 8.93 6.53
N GLY A 263 3.29 8.52 6.03
CA GLY A 263 2.00 8.79 6.67
C GLY A 263 1.65 10.28 6.80
N GLY A 264 2.25 11.14 5.97
CA GLY A 264 2.05 12.59 5.98
C GLY A 264 3.02 13.37 6.87
N MET A 265 3.85 12.71 7.71
CA MET A 265 4.87 13.39 8.51
C MET A 265 5.99 13.95 7.62
N GLY A 266 6.45 13.19 6.65
CA GLY A 266 7.31 13.66 5.56
C GLY A 266 6.50 14.16 4.37
N ARG A 267 7.08 15.05 3.60
CA ARG A 267 6.49 15.52 2.33
C ARG A 267 6.54 14.39 1.29
N HIS A 268 5.75 14.55 0.22
CA HIS A 268 5.70 13.61 -0.90
C HIS A 268 5.69 14.35 -2.23
N GLY A 269 6.44 13.84 -3.23
CA GLY A 269 6.54 14.44 -4.55
C GLY A 269 5.38 14.11 -5.51
N GLY A 270 4.57 13.12 -5.17
CA GLY A 270 3.38 12.69 -5.93
C GLY A 270 3.57 11.45 -6.81
N GLY A 271 4.80 10.96 -6.98
CA GLY A 271 5.08 9.77 -7.79
C GLY A 271 4.65 8.47 -7.09
N ALA A 272 4.02 7.56 -7.82
CA ALA A 272 3.68 6.23 -7.33
C ALA A 272 4.82 5.23 -7.61
N PHE A 273 4.95 4.20 -6.76
CA PHE A 273 5.98 3.17 -6.88
C PHE A 273 5.49 1.94 -7.64
N SER A 274 4.26 1.50 -7.35
CA SER A 274 3.70 0.26 -7.84
C SER A 274 3.63 0.20 -9.36
N GLY A 275 3.96 -0.96 -9.92
CA GLY A 275 3.91 -1.22 -11.35
C GLY A 275 5.04 -0.60 -12.19
N LYS A 276 6.02 0.08 -11.56
CA LYS A 276 7.12 0.77 -12.24
C LYS A 276 8.46 0.07 -12.03
N ASP A 277 9.19 -0.20 -13.12
CA ASP A 277 10.55 -0.75 -13.04
C ASP A 277 11.57 0.27 -12.48
N PRO A 278 12.77 -0.17 -12.04
CA PRO A 278 13.77 0.70 -11.40
C PRO A 278 14.32 1.84 -12.27
N THR A 279 14.04 1.89 -13.56
CA THR A 279 14.44 3.03 -14.43
C THR A 279 13.52 4.24 -14.23
N LYS A 280 12.35 4.06 -13.66
CA LYS A 280 11.43 5.15 -13.33
C LYS A 280 11.90 5.87 -12.07
N VAL A 281 12.14 7.18 -12.18
CA VAL A 281 12.68 8.02 -11.13
C VAL A 281 11.79 8.05 -9.88
N ASP A 282 10.47 8.00 -10.05
CA ASP A 282 9.53 7.96 -8.93
C ASP A 282 9.83 6.80 -7.96
N ARG A 283 10.23 5.64 -8.46
CA ARG A 283 10.55 4.47 -7.63
C ARG A 283 11.99 4.50 -7.12
N SER A 284 12.97 4.63 -8.01
CA SER A 284 14.38 4.48 -7.67
C SER A 284 14.95 5.65 -6.87
N ALA A 285 14.60 6.88 -7.21
CA ALA A 285 15.13 8.05 -6.52
C ALA A 285 14.48 8.25 -5.14
N GLU A 286 13.20 7.90 -4.96
CA GLU A 286 12.56 7.89 -3.64
C GLU A 286 13.20 6.85 -2.73
N ALA A 287 13.48 5.64 -3.23
CA ALA A 287 14.20 4.61 -2.47
C ALA A 287 15.59 5.09 -2.03
N VAL A 288 16.32 5.81 -2.90
CA VAL A 288 17.62 6.41 -2.56
C VAL A 288 17.49 7.53 -1.53
N ALA A 289 16.46 8.38 -1.64
CA ALA A 289 16.18 9.44 -0.67
C ALA A 289 15.91 8.85 0.72
N CYS A 290 15.09 7.80 0.81
CA CYS A 290 14.79 7.07 2.04
C CYS A 290 16.06 6.49 2.70
N VAL A 291 16.89 5.77 1.93
CA VAL A 291 18.16 5.18 2.44
C VAL A 291 19.15 6.25 2.92
N ARG A 292 19.22 7.41 2.28
CA ARG A 292 20.12 8.51 2.69
C ARG A 292 19.71 9.17 3.99
N CYS A 293 18.42 9.20 4.33
CA CYS A 293 17.94 9.74 5.60
C CYS A 293 18.26 8.85 6.80
N VAL A 294 18.47 7.55 6.57
CA VAL A 294 18.75 6.55 7.62
C VAL A 294 20.25 6.43 7.92
N ARG A 295 21.13 6.94 7.05
CA ARG A 295 22.60 6.95 7.24
C ARG A 295 23.07 8.19 7.95
#